data_b467570cd899ee13df66f8f6dbbc4b81
#
_entry.id   b467570cd899ee13df66f8f6dbbc4b81
#
_cell.length_a   1.000
_cell.length_b   1.000
_cell.length_c   1.000
_cell.angle_alpha   90.00
_cell.angle_beta   90.00
_cell.angle_gamma   90.00
#
_symmetry.space_group_name_H-M   'P 1'
#
loop_
_entity.id
_entity.type
_entity.pdbx_description
1 polymer ?
#
loop_
_entity_poly.entity_id
_entity_poly.type
_entity_poly.pdbx_seq_one_letter_code
_entity_poly.pdbx_strand_id
1 'polypeptide(L)'
;VIREGPYGIFPFEPITVLVDYYGREITDALTVCRRFPEMVSAGDLSLRLDTHGGRFIEDLDTQESYAVLERHAPVAVRRYRSERELRTLTGTGVSAAAIFYFREQLDEAGFDKVRIVASSGFDVAKCRVMADVGAPMDVIGTGSFLPENWAETFATADAIAYDGKPDVKVGREFLLKRKGRPQGTATE
;
A
#
# COMPACT_ATOMS: atom_id res chain seq x y z
N VAL A 1 5.92 3.56 -12.15
CA VAL A 1 6.97 4.02 -13.07
C VAL A 1 6.71 5.49 -13.35
N ILE A 2 7.54 6.38 -12.78
CA ILE A 2 7.52 7.80 -13.15
C ILE A 2 8.16 7.85 -14.54
N ARG A 3 7.36 8.05 -15.58
CA ARG A 3 7.89 8.33 -16.91
C ARG A 3 8.18 9.82 -17.02
N GLU A 4 9.39 10.15 -17.43
CA GLU A 4 9.68 11.47 -17.99
C GLU A 4 8.87 11.59 -19.28
N GLY A 5 7.76 12.30 -19.24
CA GLY A 5 6.99 12.63 -20.42
C GLY A 5 7.69 13.74 -21.22
N PRO A 6 7.27 14.05 -22.47
CA PRO A 6 7.86 15.11 -23.28
C PRO A 6 7.77 16.52 -22.66
N TYR A 7 7.06 16.65 -21.55
CA TYR A 7 6.88 17.91 -20.81
C TYR A 7 7.63 17.95 -19.47
N GLY A 8 8.52 16.98 -19.19
CA GLY A 8 9.21 16.86 -17.89
C GLY A 8 8.31 16.32 -16.76
N ILE A 9 8.93 16.01 -15.62
CA ILE A 9 8.21 15.84 -14.34
C ILE A 9 7.73 17.25 -13.97
N PHE A 10 6.45 17.40 -13.59
CA PHE A 10 5.94 18.70 -13.11
C PHE A 10 6.75 19.11 -11.87
N PRO A 11 7.63 20.12 -11.96
CA PRO A 11 8.71 20.29 -10.98
C PRO A 11 8.25 20.85 -9.63
N PHE A 12 6.95 21.01 -9.39
CA PHE A 12 6.44 21.75 -8.22
C PHE A 12 5.19 21.16 -7.55
N GLU A 13 4.76 19.96 -7.93
CA GLU A 13 3.60 19.35 -7.29
C GLU A 13 4.01 18.11 -6.47
N PRO A 14 3.49 17.92 -5.25
CA PRO A 14 3.69 16.72 -4.45
C PRO A 14 3.23 15.48 -5.22
N ILE A 15 4.06 14.44 -5.25
CA ILE A 15 3.78 13.19 -5.95
C ILE A 15 3.58 12.06 -4.96
N THR A 16 2.58 11.21 -5.24
CA THR A 16 2.40 9.92 -4.54
C THR A 16 2.70 8.76 -5.47
N VAL A 17 3.66 7.91 -5.09
CA VAL A 17 4.07 6.73 -5.86
C VAL A 17 3.54 5.47 -5.20
N LEU A 18 2.84 4.63 -5.96
CA LEU A 18 2.39 3.31 -5.54
C LEU A 18 3.56 2.32 -5.67
N VAL A 19 3.90 1.60 -4.59
CA VAL A 19 5.12 0.77 -4.54
C VAL A 19 4.87 -0.73 -4.43
N ASP A 20 3.62 -1.18 -4.37
CA ASP A 20 3.28 -2.60 -4.15
C ASP A 20 2.97 -3.40 -5.43
N TYR A 21 3.17 -2.81 -6.60
CA TYR A 21 2.76 -3.44 -7.87
C TYR A 21 3.49 -4.76 -8.12
N TYR A 22 4.80 -4.78 -7.92
CA TYR A 22 5.65 -5.95 -8.16
C TYR A 22 5.95 -6.77 -6.88
N GLY A 23 5.35 -6.45 -5.74
CA GLY A 23 5.61 -7.12 -4.47
C GLY A 23 7.00 -6.84 -3.91
N ARG A 24 7.57 -5.68 -4.24
CA ARG A 24 8.89 -5.22 -3.82
C ARG A 24 8.78 -3.83 -3.20
N GLU A 25 7.93 -3.73 -2.19
CA GLU A 25 7.55 -2.46 -1.58
C GLU A 25 8.75 -1.68 -1.07
N ILE A 26 9.68 -2.36 -0.39
CA ILE A 26 10.90 -1.75 0.16
C ILE A 26 11.89 -1.41 -0.94
N THR A 27 12.20 -2.38 -1.80
CA THR A 27 13.14 -2.21 -2.91
C THR A 27 12.71 -1.08 -3.86
N ASP A 28 11.43 -1.05 -4.23
CA ASP A 28 10.92 -0.05 -5.16
C ASP A 28 10.81 1.33 -4.49
N ALA A 29 10.43 1.39 -3.19
CA ALA A 29 10.42 2.62 -2.40
C ALA A 29 11.80 3.26 -2.32
N LEU A 30 12.81 2.51 -1.91
CA LEU A 30 14.19 3.00 -1.79
C LEU A 30 14.76 3.41 -3.16
N THR A 31 14.40 2.69 -4.23
CA THR A 31 14.79 3.04 -5.60
C THR A 31 14.21 4.39 -6.02
N VAL A 32 12.93 4.63 -5.74
CA VAL A 32 12.26 5.90 -6.02
C VAL A 32 12.91 7.03 -5.22
N CYS A 33 13.13 6.85 -3.92
CA CYS A 33 13.74 7.88 -3.07
C CYS A 33 15.14 8.26 -3.55
N ARG A 34 15.98 7.29 -3.90
CA ARG A 34 17.32 7.53 -4.45
C ARG A 34 17.30 8.21 -5.82
N ARG A 35 16.28 7.96 -6.61
CA ARG A 35 16.14 8.55 -7.96
C ARG A 35 15.68 10.01 -7.91
N PHE A 36 14.95 10.41 -6.86
CA PHE A 36 14.35 11.73 -6.72
C PHE A 36 14.71 12.42 -5.39
N PRO A 37 16.03 12.61 -5.11
CA PRO A 37 16.48 13.13 -3.80
C PRO A 37 15.99 14.55 -3.52
N GLU A 38 15.79 15.36 -4.54
CA GLU A 38 15.30 16.73 -4.41
C GLU A 38 13.85 16.74 -3.89
N MET A 39 12.99 15.85 -4.41
CA MET A 39 11.61 15.72 -3.95
C MET A 39 11.53 15.17 -2.53
N VAL A 40 12.43 14.23 -2.18
CA VAL A 40 12.57 13.74 -0.79
C VAL A 40 12.92 14.88 0.14
N SER A 41 13.95 15.66 -0.23
CA SER A 41 14.43 16.78 0.59
C SER A 41 13.39 17.89 0.77
N ALA A 42 12.59 18.14 -0.26
CA ALA A 42 11.49 19.12 -0.24
C ALA A 42 10.24 18.62 0.54
N GLY A 43 10.12 17.30 0.80
CA GLY A 43 8.93 16.70 1.39
C GLY A 43 7.78 16.54 0.40
N ASP A 44 8.07 16.58 -0.89
CA ASP A 44 7.07 16.48 -1.98
C ASP A 44 6.84 15.04 -2.46
N LEU A 45 7.61 14.08 -1.93
CA LEU A 45 7.44 12.66 -2.23
C LEU A 45 6.62 11.97 -1.14
N SER A 46 5.57 11.29 -1.56
CA SER A 46 4.83 10.35 -0.74
C SER A 46 4.89 8.95 -1.36
N LEU A 47 4.96 7.92 -0.54
CA LEU A 47 4.93 6.52 -0.98
C LEU A 47 3.63 5.87 -0.51
N ARG A 48 2.93 5.20 -1.42
CA ARG A 48 1.65 4.55 -1.12
C ARG A 48 1.79 3.05 -1.03
N LEU A 49 1.45 2.51 0.14
CA LEU A 49 1.22 1.09 0.36
C LEU A 49 -0.25 0.75 0.10
N ASP A 50 -0.49 -0.20 -0.81
CA ASP A 50 -1.80 -0.75 -1.12
C ASP A 50 -1.73 -2.27 -1.30
N THR A 51 -0.83 -2.90 -0.55
CA THR A 51 -0.52 -4.33 -0.63
C THR A 51 -1.76 -5.17 -0.46
N HIS A 52 -1.94 -6.13 -1.37
CA HIS A 52 -3.07 -7.06 -1.36
C HIS A 52 -3.13 -7.86 -0.06
N GLY A 53 -4.33 -8.00 0.52
CA GLY A 53 -4.54 -8.66 1.80
C GLY A 53 -4.19 -10.15 1.88
N GLY A 54 -3.81 -10.77 0.77
CA GLY A 54 -3.40 -12.18 0.69
C GLY A 54 -1.89 -12.43 0.87
N ARG A 55 -1.06 -11.39 1.01
CA ARG A 55 0.39 -11.51 1.19
C ARG A 55 0.94 -10.48 2.16
N PHE A 56 2.10 -10.74 2.72
CA PHE A 56 2.89 -9.74 3.43
C PHE A 56 3.56 -8.76 2.43
N ILE A 57 4.01 -7.59 2.91
CA ILE A 57 4.93 -6.75 2.17
C ILE A 57 6.28 -7.46 2.05
N GLU A 58 7.15 -6.96 1.18
CA GLU A 58 8.51 -7.46 0.99
C GLU A 58 9.24 -7.63 2.34
N ASP A 59 9.92 -8.76 2.51
CA ASP A 59 10.73 -9.15 3.68
C ASP A 59 9.99 -9.22 5.03
N LEU A 60 8.66 -9.10 5.04
CA LEU A 60 7.86 -9.25 6.25
C LEU A 60 7.16 -10.62 6.26
N ASP A 61 7.14 -11.23 7.42
CA ASP A 61 6.37 -12.44 7.73
C ASP A 61 5.65 -12.31 9.08
N THR A 62 5.03 -13.37 9.54
CA THR A 62 4.33 -13.37 10.83
C THR A 62 5.29 -13.12 12.01
N GLN A 63 6.47 -13.72 11.99
CA GLN A 63 7.43 -13.60 13.09
C GLN A 63 7.99 -12.19 13.16
N GLU A 64 8.45 -11.65 12.01
CA GLU A 64 8.98 -10.30 11.94
C GLU A 64 7.88 -9.26 12.24
N SER A 65 6.62 -9.50 11.85
CA SER A 65 5.50 -8.62 12.21
C SER A 65 5.34 -8.46 13.71
N TYR A 66 5.48 -9.55 14.48
CA TYR A 66 5.48 -9.46 15.94
C TYR A 66 6.71 -8.75 16.49
N ALA A 67 7.90 -9.01 15.93
CA ALA A 67 9.13 -8.37 16.35
C ALA A 67 9.10 -6.85 16.12
N VAL A 68 8.58 -6.41 14.98
CA VAL A 68 8.35 -4.99 14.67
C VAL A 68 7.43 -4.34 15.70
N LEU A 69 6.28 -4.96 16.01
CA LEU A 69 5.36 -4.39 16.99
C LEU A 69 5.90 -4.43 18.42
N GLU A 70 6.72 -5.42 18.80
CA GLU A 70 7.40 -5.42 20.09
C GLU A 70 8.39 -4.25 20.21
N ARG A 71 9.01 -3.82 19.10
CA ARG A 71 9.90 -2.64 19.09
C ARG A 71 9.15 -1.33 19.20
N HIS A 72 8.03 -1.18 18.46
CA HIS A 72 7.36 0.12 18.29
C HIS A 72 6.10 0.29 19.12
N ALA A 73 5.35 -0.78 19.36
CA ALA A 73 4.07 -0.75 20.04
C ALA A 73 3.90 -1.97 20.97
N PRO A 74 4.82 -2.21 21.94
CA PRO A 74 4.82 -3.43 22.76
C PRO A 74 3.53 -3.63 23.56
N VAL A 75 2.86 -2.56 23.95
CA VAL A 75 1.57 -2.64 24.65
C VAL A 75 0.47 -3.22 23.76
N ALA A 76 0.53 -2.98 22.46
CA ALA A 76 -0.47 -3.44 21.51
C ALA A 76 -0.51 -4.96 21.40
N VAL A 77 0.66 -5.63 21.38
CA VAL A 77 0.76 -7.09 21.26
C VAL A 77 0.55 -7.82 22.58
N ARG A 78 0.71 -7.13 23.72
CA ARG A 78 0.55 -7.72 25.07
C ARG A 78 -0.87 -7.61 25.62
N ARG A 79 -1.76 -6.88 24.94
CA ARG A 79 -3.18 -6.76 25.32
C ARG A 79 -4.01 -7.83 24.63
N TYR A 80 -5.09 -8.26 25.27
CA TYR A 80 -6.08 -9.09 24.61
C TYR A 80 -6.67 -8.34 23.42
N ARG A 81 -6.70 -9.00 22.27
CA ARG A 81 -7.22 -8.48 21.01
C ARG A 81 -8.14 -9.49 20.36
N SER A 82 -9.16 -9.01 19.66
CA SER A 82 -9.95 -9.86 18.79
C SER A 82 -9.09 -10.34 17.59
N GLU A 83 -9.51 -11.43 16.96
CA GLU A 83 -8.83 -11.95 15.76
C GLU A 83 -8.73 -10.89 14.65
N ARG A 84 -9.77 -10.07 14.49
CA ARG A 84 -9.77 -8.97 13.51
C ARG A 84 -8.71 -7.92 13.82
N GLU A 85 -8.58 -7.53 15.09
CA GLU A 85 -7.53 -6.59 15.50
C GLU A 85 -6.13 -7.18 15.31
N LEU A 86 -5.93 -8.47 15.65
CA LEU A 86 -4.66 -9.15 15.42
C LEU A 86 -4.29 -9.17 13.94
N ARG A 87 -5.24 -9.45 13.05
CA ARG A 87 -5.01 -9.37 11.60
C ARG A 87 -4.64 -7.95 11.16
N THR A 88 -5.23 -6.93 11.75
CA THR A 88 -4.87 -5.53 11.47
C THR A 88 -3.48 -5.19 11.99
N LEU A 89 -3.08 -5.75 13.12
CA LEU A 89 -1.78 -5.50 13.74
C LEU A 89 -0.64 -6.22 13.02
N THR A 90 -0.76 -7.55 12.81
CA THR A 90 0.34 -8.44 12.40
C THR A 90 0.05 -9.22 11.12
N GLY A 91 -1.13 -9.07 10.53
CA GLY A 91 -1.55 -9.86 9.38
C GLY A 91 -0.96 -9.40 8.05
N THR A 92 -1.39 -10.09 7.00
CA THR A 92 -1.05 -9.77 5.61
C THR A 92 -1.69 -8.46 5.13
N GLY A 93 -1.22 -7.93 4.02
CA GLY A 93 -1.63 -6.64 3.48
C GLY A 93 -1.01 -5.47 4.22
N VAL A 94 -1.71 -4.34 4.25
CA VAL A 94 -1.25 -3.13 4.93
C VAL A 94 -1.66 -3.22 6.41
N SER A 95 -0.89 -3.97 7.22
CA SER A 95 -1.03 -4.07 8.68
C SER A 95 -0.25 -2.97 9.39
N ALA A 96 -0.43 -2.83 10.72
CA ALA A 96 0.35 -1.90 11.52
C ALA A 96 1.84 -2.27 11.47
N ALA A 97 2.18 -3.56 11.60
CA ALA A 97 3.56 -4.04 11.47
C ALA A 97 4.16 -3.66 10.10
N ALA A 98 3.38 -3.81 9.01
CA ALA A 98 3.83 -3.43 7.68
C ALA A 98 4.17 -1.93 7.59
N ILE A 99 3.37 -1.05 8.19
CA ILE A 99 3.60 0.40 8.18
C ILE A 99 4.84 0.76 9.02
N PHE A 100 4.97 0.19 10.22
CA PHE A 100 6.15 0.39 11.05
C PHE A 100 7.43 -0.11 10.37
N TYR A 101 7.40 -1.31 9.81
CA TYR A 101 8.53 -1.88 9.09
C TYR A 101 8.92 -1.02 7.88
N PHE A 102 7.94 -0.58 7.09
CA PHE A 102 8.17 0.29 5.96
C PHE A 102 8.81 1.62 6.38
N ARG A 103 8.38 2.20 7.51
CA ARG A 103 8.98 3.41 8.07
C ARG A 103 10.41 3.17 8.54
N GLU A 104 10.68 2.06 9.25
CA GLU A 104 12.04 1.65 9.66
C GLU A 104 12.98 1.64 8.45
N GLN A 105 12.58 0.97 7.36
CA GLN A 105 13.42 0.83 6.18
C GLN A 105 13.70 2.17 5.48
N LEU A 106 12.74 3.09 5.50
CA LEU A 106 12.94 4.44 4.97
C LEU A 106 13.86 5.27 5.87
N ASP A 107 13.68 5.19 7.18
CA ASP A 107 14.49 5.93 8.17
C ASP A 107 15.93 5.45 8.18
N GLU A 108 16.17 4.13 8.18
CA GLU A 108 17.50 3.52 8.08
C GLU A 108 18.26 3.94 6.82
N ALA A 109 17.52 4.18 5.72
CA ALA A 109 18.08 4.67 4.47
C ALA A 109 18.23 6.21 4.41
N GLY A 110 17.83 6.94 5.46
CA GLY A 110 17.92 8.41 5.56
C GLY A 110 16.79 9.16 4.87
N PHE A 111 15.63 8.50 4.68
CA PHE A 111 14.45 9.08 4.00
C PHE A 111 13.31 9.40 4.98
N ASP A 112 13.64 9.95 6.14
CA ASP A 112 12.73 10.30 7.24
C ASP A 112 11.63 11.31 6.84
N LYS A 113 11.88 12.15 5.83
CA LYS A 113 10.92 13.15 5.32
C LYS A 113 9.87 12.60 4.36
N VAL A 114 10.03 11.36 3.88
CA VAL A 114 9.09 10.75 2.96
C VAL A 114 7.80 10.40 3.69
N ARG A 115 6.67 10.89 3.17
CA ARG A 115 5.35 10.62 3.73
C ARG A 115 4.82 9.26 3.31
N ILE A 116 4.10 8.61 4.21
CA ILE A 116 3.48 7.31 3.98
C ILE A 116 1.96 7.48 3.78
N VAL A 117 1.48 7.04 2.62
CA VAL A 117 0.06 6.91 2.31
C VAL A 117 -0.31 5.44 2.46
N ALA A 118 -1.23 5.11 3.34
CA ALA A 118 -1.72 3.76 3.55
C ALA A 118 -3.11 3.57 2.96
N SER A 119 -3.33 2.52 2.20
CA SER A 119 -4.64 2.15 1.66
C SER A 119 -4.85 0.63 1.76
N SER A 120 -5.84 0.07 1.06
CA SER A 120 -6.24 -1.34 1.19
C SER A 120 -7.11 -1.65 2.40
N GLY A 121 -8.43 -1.51 2.21
CA GLY A 121 -9.44 -1.92 3.17
C GLY A 121 -9.46 -1.14 4.49
N PHE A 122 -9.13 0.14 4.47
CA PHE A 122 -9.27 1.00 5.63
C PHE A 122 -10.73 1.35 5.88
N ASP A 123 -11.28 0.76 6.92
CA ASP A 123 -12.56 1.09 7.54
C ASP A 123 -12.34 1.74 8.91
N VAL A 124 -13.44 2.11 9.57
CA VAL A 124 -13.40 2.74 10.91
C VAL A 124 -12.68 1.87 11.93
N ALA A 125 -12.89 0.54 11.90
CA ALA A 125 -12.27 -0.37 12.86
C ALA A 125 -10.75 -0.46 12.64
N LYS A 126 -10.31 -0.59 11.39
CA LYS A 126 -8.89 -0.58 11.04
C LYS A 126 -8.23 0.75 11.41
N CYS A 127 -8.86 1.88 11.10
CA CYS A 127 -8.35 3.21 11.49
C CYS A 127 -8.17 3.34 13.00
N ARG A 128 -9.12 2.83 13.81
CA ARG A 128 -9.00 2.85 15.28
C ARG A 128 -7.80 2.04 15.77
N VAL A 129 -7.60 0.84 15.22
CA VAL A 129 -6.44 0.00 15.60
C VAL A 129 -5.13 0.69 15.23
N MET A 130 -5.04 1.28 14.04
CA MET A 130 -3.85 2.01 13.61
C MET A 130 -3.55 3.22 14.49
N ALA A 131 -4.58 3.98 14.87
CA ALA A 131 -4.45 5.12 15.78
C ALA A 131 -4.06 4.68 17.20
N ASP A 132 -4.63 3.57 17.70
CA ASP A 132 -4.35 3.02 19.04
C ASP A 132 -2.87 2.64 19.21
N VAL A 133 -2.21 2.24 18.13
CA VAL A 133 -0.80 1.86 18.14
C VAL A 133 0.14 2.97 17.63
N GLY A 134 -0.40 4.09 17.19
CA GLY A 134 0.39 5.19 16.64
C GLY A 134 1.13 4.81 15.34
N ALA A 135 0.50 4.01 14.46
CA ALA A 135 1.13 3.61 13.21
C ALA A 135 1.57 4.84 12.39
N PRO A 136 2.84 4.91 11.93
CA PRO A 136 3.44 6.09 11.32
C PRO A 136 3.00 6.27 9.86
N MET A 137 1.78 6.72 9.65
CA MET A 137 1.24 7.07 8.34
C MET A 137 0.70 8.49 8.35
N ASP A 138 0.82 9.17 7.22
CA ASP A 138 0.42 10.56 7.06
C ASP A 138 -0.95 10.71 6.42
N VAL A 139 -1.31 9.76 5.55
CA VAL A 139 -2.56 9.79 4.78
C VAL A 139 -3.18 8.40 4.71
N ILE A 140 -4.50 8.35 4.79
CA ILE A 140 -5.29 7.11 4.65
C ILE A 140 -6.17 7.18 3.41
N GLY A 141 -6.10 6.15 2.55
CA GLY A 141 -7.02 5.95 1.44
C GLY A 141 -8.21 5.08 1.85
N THR A 142 -9.41 5.64 1.88
CA THR A 142 -10.65 4.98 2.33
C THR A 142 -11.66 4.74 1.21
N GLY A 143 -11.23 4.78 -0.05
CA GLY A 143 -12.13 4.72 -1.21
C GLY A 143 -13.07 3.49 -1.25
N SER A 144 -12.64 2.35 -0.71
CA SER A 144 -13.47 1.15 -0.63
C SER A 144 -14.55 1.20 0.46
N PHE A 145 -14.43 2.12 1.43
CA PHE A 145 -15.40 2.27 2.53
C PHE A 145 -16.57 3.20 2.16
N LEU A 146 -16.30 4.25 1.39
CA LEU A 146 -17.31 5.23 1.00
C LEU A 146 -18.51 4.65 0.20
N PRO A 147 -18.29 3.68 -0.71
CA PRO A 147 -19.37 3.09 -1.48
C PRO A 147 -20.45 2.37 -0.69
N GLU A 148 -20.14 1.85 0.49
CA GLU A 148 -21.15 1.17 1.33
C GLU A 148 -22.33 2.06 1.68
N ASN A 149 -22.14 3.39 1.67
CA ASN A 149 -23.17 4.37 2.02
C ASN A 149 -23.72 5.13 0.81
N TRP A 150 -23.09 5.09 -0.34
CA TRP A 150 -23.39 6.00 -1.45
C TRP A 150 -23.85 5.33 -2.73
N ALA A 151 -23.44 4.11 -2.95
CA ALA A 151 -23.76 3.41 -4.18
C ALA A 151 -23.91 1.91 -3.94
N GLU A 152 -24.90 1.33 -4.51
CA GLU A 152 -25.08 -0.11 -4.58
C GLU A 152 -24.02 -0.77 -5.48
N THR A 153 -23.38 0.03 -6.34
CA THR A 153 -22.37 -0.43 -7.28
C THR A 153 -21.19 0.55 -7.38
N PHE A 154 -19.97 0.01 -7.45
CA PHE A 154 -18.77 0.75 -7.79
C PHE A 154 -17.91 -0.08 -8.73
N ALA A 155 -17.11 0.58 -9.56
CA ALA A 155 -16.18 -0.05 -10.47
C ALA A 155 -14.77 -0.01 -9.91
N THR A 156 -14.04 -1.11 -10.06
CA THR A 156 -12.59 -1.15 -9.88
C THR A 156 -11.93 -1.45 -11.22
N ALA A 157 -10.77 -0.86 -11.45
CA ALA A 157 -9.98 -1.10 -12.64
C ALA A 157 -8.61 -1.64 -12.25
N ASP A 158 -8.23 -2.75 -12.87
CA ASP A 158 -6.90 -3.33 -12.75
C ASP A 158 -6.27 -3.43 -14.15
N ALA A 159 -5.02 -3.00 -14.31
CA ALA A 159 -4.27 -3.26 -15.52
C ALA A 159 -3.96 -4.77 -15.61
N ILE A 160 -4.21 -5.35 -16.78
CA ILE A 160 -3.94 -6.78 -17.04
C ILE A 160 -2.92 -7.00 -18.14
N ALA A 161 -2.47 -5.94 -18.79
CA ALA A 161 -1.43 -5.98 -19.80
C ALA A 161 -0.80 -4.60 -19.99
N TYR A 162 0.50 -4.59 -20.30
CA TYR A 162 1.23 -3.40 -20.75
C TYR A 162 1.88 -3.72 -22.10
N ASP A 163 1.71 -2.82 -23.08
CA ASP A 163 2.23 -2.99 -24.45
C ASP A 163 1.91 -4.37 -25.06
N GLY A 164 0.68 -4.86 -24.82
CA GLY A 164 0.19 -6.16 -25.28
C GLY A 164 0.73 -7.38 -24.53
N LYS A 165 1.61 -7.21 -23.55
CA LYS A 165 2.12 -8.29 -22.71
C LYS A 165 1.28 -8.40 -21.43
N PRO A 166 0.88 -9.63 -21.03
CA PRO A 166 0.20 -9.84 -19.77
C PRO A 166 1.05 -9.33 -18.60
N ASP A 167 0.49 -8.45 -17.82
CA ASP A 167 1.13 -7.91 -16.62
C ASP A 167 0.05 -7.48 -15.62
N VAL A 168 0.14 -7.95 -14.39
CA VAL A 168 -0.81 -7.61 -13.32
C VAL A 168 -0.08 -7.36 -12.02
N LYS A 169 -0.69 -6.55 -11.17
CA LYS A 169 -0.25 -6.35 -9.80
C LYS A 169 -0.16 -7.69 -9.05
N VAL A 170 0.91 -7.90 -8.29
CA VAL A 170 1.12 -9.10 -7.47
C VAL A 170 -0.05 -9.29 -6.49
N GLY A 171 -0.61 -10.51 -6.47
CA GLY A 171 -1.85 -10.83 -5.76
C GLY A 171 -3.12 -10.71 -6.63
N ARG A 172 -3.01 -10.28 -7.90
CA ARG A 172 -4.11 -10.15 -8.86
C ARG A 172 -4.00 -11.12 -10.03
N GLU A 173 -3.14 -12.13 -9.97
CA GLU A 173 -2.83 -13.09 -11.04
C GLU A 173 -4.07 -13.86 -11.52
N PHE A 174 -5.09 -13.97 -10.69
CA PHE A 174 -6.37 -14.58 -11.06
C PHE A 174 -7.07 -13.85 -12.22
N LEU A 175 -6.79 -12.57 -12.44
CA LEU A 175 -7.35 -11.79 -13.54
C LEU A 175 -6.84 -12.29 -14.91
N LEU A 176 -5.62 -12.83 -14.98
CA LEU A 176 -5.07 -13.42 -16.21
C LEU A 176 -5.77 -14.71 -16.61
N LYS A 177 -6.36 -15.44 -15.64
CA LYS A 177 -7.06 -16.71 -15.87
C LYS A 177 -8.48 -16.53 -16.40
N ARG A 178 -9.03 -15.33 -16.40
CA ARG A 178 -10.41 -15.00 -16.84
C ARG A 178 -10.60 -14.91 -18.36
N LYS A 179 -9.62 -15.30 -19.19
CA LYS A 179 -9.79 -15.42 -20.64
C LYS A 179 -10.76 -16.56 -20.96
N GLY A 180 -12.06 -16.26 -21.03
CA GLY A 180 -13.06 -17.25 -21.39
C GLY A 180 -14.54 -16.85 -21.23
N ARG A 181 -14.84 -15.64 -20.79
CA ARG A 181 -16.23 -15.17 -20.86
C ARG A 181 -16.43 -14.36 -22.16
N PRO A 182 -17.38 -14.74 -23.05
CA PRO A 182 -17.72 -13.93 -24.21
C PRO A 182 -18.16 -12.54 -23.71
N GLN A 183 -17.65 -11.51 -24.34
CA GLN A 183 -18.21 -10.16 -24.21
C GLN A 183 -19.69 -10.27 -24.59
N GLY A 184 -20.57 -9.98 -23.63
CA GLY A 184 -21.98 -9.88 -23.90
C GLY A 184 -22.19 -8.85 -25.00
N THR A 185 -22.72 -9.30 -26.12
CA THR A 185 -23.28 -8.43 -27.15
C THR A 185 -24.28 -7.51 -26.49
N ALA A 186 -23.98 -6.23 -26.45
CA ALA A 186 -24.99 -5.21 -26.20
C ALA A 186 -26.03 -5.37 -27.32
N THR A 187 -27.20 -5.87 -26.97
CA THR A 187 -28.41 -5.75 -27.78
C THR A 187 -28.95 -4.35 -27.62
N GLU A 188 -29.16 -3.70 -28.76
CA GLU A 188 -29.81 -2.43 -28.96
C GLU A 188 -31.15 -2.29 -28.22
#